data_824cb12e9799b401c48fdfc875ace0ad
#
_entry.id   824cb12e9799b401c48fdfc875ace0ad
#
_cell.length_a   1.000
_cell.length_b   1.000
_cell.length_c   1.000
_cell.angle_alpha   90.00
_cell.angle_beta   90.00
_cell.angle_gamma   90.00
#
_symmetry.space_group_name_H-M   'P 1'
#
loop_
_entity.id
_entity.type
_entity.pdbx_description
1 polymer ?
#
loop_
_entity_poly.entity_id
_entity_poly.type
_entity_poly.pdbx_seq_one_letter_code
_entity_poly.pdbx_strand_id
1 'polypeptide(L)'
;MGKIEIRRYKDGDEKEICDVVKKAVLSENIKDYPKTAIEHLVESHNEELIKRRSNNFHSYVVTDDEKIIGIGMIGPYWDSLTESSFFTIFLDPEYKGTGLGRKIIETLESDEYYLRADRVEIPASITAVEFYRHFGYGFKKEKLGHIVDKEGIYRMEKFPKVDKDNSNRSQYNMRPYIDNEYHDYKEFIYQLKKNAYKKYVEENWGTWNEEDQRRYYEKFISTVADDAWIIQMNGEDIGFYNGLELEDGSYEIGNICIIPEYQGKGIGTQVLKDIMELHKGQDIHIQYFKQNPVGILYERLGFQPNGETDYHYQMIKPKEVVLRK
;
A
#
# COMPACT_ATOMS: atom_id res chain seq x y z
N MET A 1 32.57 10.06 -8.40
CA MET A 1 32.07 8.68 -8.34
C MET A 1 33.06 7.83 -9.10
N GLY A 2 33.56 6.79 -8.45
CA GLY A 2 34.39 5.78 -9.08
C GLY A 2 33.55 4.78 -9.91
N LYS A 3 34.06 3.54 -10.01
CA LYS A 3 33.36 2.48 -10.71
C LYS A 3 32.28 1.88 -9.79
N ILE A 4 31.01 2.07 -10.15
CA ILE A 4 29.89 1.49 -9.40
C ILE A 4 29.66 0.04 -9.88
N GLU A 5 29.68 -0.88 -8.93
CA GLU A 5 29.36 -2.30 -9.15
C GLU A 5 28.32 -2.78 -8.15
N ILE A 6 27.52 -3.79 -8.54
CA ILE A 6 26.68 -4.56 -7.64
C ILE A 6 27.16 -6.01 -7.72
N ARG A 7 27.50 -6.57 -6.58
CA ARG A 7 28.01 -7.94 -6.45
C ARG A 7 27.41 -8.67 -5.27
N ARG A 8 27.55 -9.98 -5.29
CA ARG A 8 27.22 -10.81 -4.10
C ARG A 8 28.13 -10.44 -2.92
N TYR A 9 27.55 -10.54 -1.73
CA TYR A 9 28.28 -10.47 -0.47
C TYR A 9 29.45 -11.46 -0.46
N LYS A 10 30.51 -11.10 0.25
CA LYS A 10 31.68 -11.94 0.55
C LYS A 10 31.99 -11.84 2.04
N ASP A 11 32.51 -12.90 2.63
CA ASP A 11 33.02 -12.87 4.00
C ASP A 11 34.05 -11.75 4.15
N GLY A 12 33.89 -10.94 5.19
CA GLY A 12 34.68 -9.72 5.45
C GLY A 12 33.99 -8.42 5.06
N ASP A 13 32.86 -8.46 4.35
CA ASP A 13 32.06 -7.26 4.01
C ASP A 13 31.26 -6.71 5.23
N GLU A 14 31.10 -7.49 6.31
CA GLU A 14 30.15 -7.25 7.38
C GLU A 14 30.33 -5.87 8.03
N LYS A 15 31.59 -5.51 8.33
CA LYS A 15 31.91 -4.25 9.00
C LYS A 15 31.50 -3.04 8.17
N GLU A 16 31.85 -3.02 6.88
CA GLU A 16 31.49 -1.92 6.01
C GLU A 16 29.97 -1.84 5.79
N ILE A 17 29.29 -2.98 5.72
CA ILE A 17 27.83 -3.04 5.66
C ILE A 17 27.21 -2.42 6.90
N CYS A 18 27.71 -2.76 8.11
CA CYS A 18 27.23 -2.17 9.36
C CYS A 18 27.43 -0.65 9.39
N ASP A 19 28.56 -0.15 8.86
CA ASP A 19 28.83 1.29 8.76
C ASP A 19 27.83 1.98 7.84
N VAL A 20 27.51 1.39 6.69
CA VAL A 20 26.49 1.88 5.75
C VAL A 20 25.10 1.91 6.42
N VAL A 21 24.71 0.82 7.06
CA VAL A 21 23.42 0.73 7.78
C VAL A 21 23.32 1.82 8.85
N LYS A 22 24.33 1.92 9.69
CA LYS A 22 24.40 2.94 10.76
C LYS A 22 24.26 4.35 10.20
N LYS A 23 25.00 4.67 9.13
CA LYS A 23 24.96 5.99 8.48
C LYS A 23 23.60 6.30 7.90
N ALA A 24 22.98 5.34 7.22
CA ALA A 24 21.65 5.47 6.63
C ALA A 24 20.58 5.67 7.72
N VAL A 25 20.57 4.85 8.75
CA VAL A 25 19.62 4.91 9.86
C VAL A 25 19.70 6.24 10.60
N LEU A 26 20.89 6.71 10.93
CA LEU A 26 21.11 7.98 11.64
C LEU A 26 20.82 9.22 10.79
N SER A 27 20.86 9.12 9.46
CA SER A 27 20.56 10.23 8.56
C SER A 27 19.08 10.33 8.23
N GLU A 28 18.43 9.22 7.90
CA GLU A 28 17.08 9.21 7.34
C GLU A 28 16.00 8.85 8.37
N ASN A 29 16.21 7.79 9.17
CA ASN A 29 15.16 7.31 10.06
C ASN A 29 15.05 8.09 11.38
N ILE A 30 16.08 8.84 11.76
CA ILE A 30 16.06 9.61 13.02
C ILE A 30 14.95 10.67 13.06
N LYS A 31 14.42 11.07 11.93
CA LYS A 31 13.35 12.06 11.83
C LYS A 31 11.98 11.48 12.15
N ASP A 32 11.80 10.17 11.96
CA ASP A 32 10.51 9.50 11.97
C ASP A 32 10.32 8.57 13.17
N TYR A 33 11.43 8.22 13.86
CA TYR A 33 11.39 7.23 14.93
C TYR A 33 12.00 7.76 16.23
N PRO A 34 11.49 7.30 17.40
CA PRO A 34 12.08 7.63 18.68
C PRO A 34 13.56 7.21 18.74
N LYS A 35 14.37 8.00 19.45
CA LYS A 35 15.82 7.76 19.59
C LYS A 35 16.13 6.33 20.04
N THR A 36 15.36 5.79 20.97
CA THR A 36 15.52 4.40 21.47
C THR A 36 15.31 3.35 20.39
N ALA A 37 14.36 3.56 19.47
CA ALA A 37 14.13 2.66 18.33
C ALA A 37 15.30 2.73 17.33
N ILE A 38 15.83 3.92 17.09
CA ILE A 38 17.02 4.14 16.25
C ILE A 38 18.26 3.47 16.84
N GLU A 39 18.51 3.64 18.14
CA GLU A 39 19.61 2.98 18.83
C GLU A 39 19.50 1.46 18.73
N HIS A 40 18.32 0.91 18.99
CA HIS A 40 18.07 -0.53 18.87
C HIS A 40 18.25 -1.03 17.42
N LEU A 41 17.80 -0.28 16.42
CA LEU A 41 17.95 -0.63 15.01
C LEU A 41 19.45 -0.69 14.62
N VAL A 42 20.25 0.29 15.06
CA VAL A 42 21.69 0.32 14.81
C VAL A 42 22.40 -0.83 15.52
N GLU A 43 22.10 -1.09 16.80
CA GLU A 43 22.71 -2.15 17.58
C GLU A 43 22.37 -3.54 17.07
N SER A 44 21.13 -3.74 16.61
CA SER A 44 20.68 -5.02 16.06
C SER A 44 21.33 -5.37 14.73
N HIS A 45 21.74 -4.37 13.93
CA HIS A 45 22.45 -4.59 12.66
C HIS A 45 23.96 -4.68 12.84
N ASN A 46 24.40 -5.66 13.62
CA ASN A 46 25.81 -5.95 13.87
C ASN A 46 26.37 -6.97 12.86
N GLU A 47 27.70 -7.15 12.89
CA GLU A 47 28.42 -8.05 11.97
C GLU A 47 27.90 -9.49 12.05
N GLU A 48 27.53 -9.97 13.23
CA GLU A 48 26.99 -11.32 13.43
C GLU A 48 25.63 -11.48 12.71
N LEU A 49 24.73 -10.50 12.84
CA LEU A 49 23.45 -10.51 12.12
C LEU A 49 23.67 -10.48 10.61
N ILE A 50 24.56 -9.60 10.12
CA ILE A 50 24.85 -9.48 8.69
C ILE A 50 25.39 -10.81 8.16
N LYS A 51 26.36 -11.40 8.81
CA LYS A 51 26.95 -12.69 8.44
C LYS A 51 25.89 -13.81 8.43
N ARG A 52 25.11 -13.92 9.51
CA ARG A 52 24.04 -14.92 9.62
C ARG A 52 23.00 -14.77 8.50
N ARG A 53 22.57 -13.54 8.22
CA ARG A 53 21.62 -13.28 7.12
C ARG A 53 22.22 -13.61 5.77
N SER A 54 23.46 -13.22 5.51
CA SER A 54 24.14 -13.48 4.23
C SER A 54 24.44 -14.96 3.96
N ASN A 55 24.54 -15.77 5.01
CA ASN A 55 24.64 -17.22 4.87
C ASN A 55 23.32 -17.91 4.53
N ASN A 56 22.18 -17.29 4.90
CA ASN A 56 20.84 -17.87 4.69
C ASN A 56 20.06 -17.21 3.56
N PHE A 57 20.45 -16.00 3.16
CA PHE A 57 19.77 -15.19 2.16
C PHE A 57 20.71 -14.77 1.06
N HIS A 58 20.19 -14.37 -0.06
CA HIS A 58 20.97 -13.75 -1.12
C HIS A 58 21.21 -12.28 -0.79
N SER A 59 22.47 -11.94 -0.58
CA SER A 59 22.90 -10.58 -0.21
C SER A 59 23.72 -9.96 -1.33
N TYR A 60 23.38 -8.72 -1.68
CA TYR A 60 24.01 -7.94 -2.73
C TYR A 60 24.55 -6.64 -2.15
N VAL A 61 25.81 -6.35 -2.36
CA VAL A 61 26.44 -5.07 -1.98
C VAL A 61 26.65 -4.19 -3.20
N VAL A 62 26.47 -2.90 -3.01
CA VAL A 62 26.82 -1.86 -3.99
C VAL A 62 28.17 -1.30 -3.58
N THR A 63 29.11 -1.20 -4.52
CA THR A 63 30.41 -0.61 -4.28
C THR A 63 30.67 0.59 -5.18
N ASP A 64 31.40 1.59 -4.66
CA ASP A 64 32.04 2.68 -5.43
C ASP A 64 33.54 2.44 -5.37
N ASP A 65 34.14 2.08 -6.49
CA ASP A 65 35.43 1.36 -6.59
C ASP A 65 35.37 0.08 -5.73
N GLU A 66 36.06 -0.02 -4.61
CA GLU A 66 36.04 -1.17 -3.71
C GLU A 66 35.23 -0.93 -2.44
N LYS A 67 34.89 0.34 -2.13
CA LYS A 67 34.18 0.72 -0.91
C LYS A 67 32.69 0.34 -1.00
N ILE A 68 32.17 -0.35 0.00
CA ILE A 68 30.75 -0.66 0.11
C ILE A 68 29.95 0.60 0.45
N ILE A 69 28.93 0.89 -0.34
CA ILE A 69 28.07 2.06 -0.21
C ILE A 69 26.56 1.70 -0.13
N GLY A 70 26.22 0.41 -0.29
CA GLY A 70 24.84 -0.04 -0.19
C GLY A 70 24.75 -1.55 -0.02
N ILE A 71 23.59 -2.00 0.43
CA ILE A 71 23.25 -3.39 0.69
C ILE A 71 21.78 -3.65 0.38
N GLY A 72 21.45 -4.82 -0.13
CA GLY A 72 20.10 -5.35 -0.23
C GLY A 72 20.12 -6.86 -0.10
N MET A 73 19.15 -7.43 0.59
CA MET A 73 19.03 -8.88 0.80
C MET A 73 17.64 -9.37 0.40
N ILE A 74 17.58 -10.60 -0.11
CA ILE A 74 16.34 -11.32 -0.40
C ILE A 74 16.47 -12.76 0.07
N GLY A 75 15.39 -13.32 0.61
CA GLY A 75 15.31 -14.69 1.04
C GLY A 75 13.88 -15.18 1.18
N PRO A 76 13.67 -16.45 1.57
CA PRO A 76 12.33 -16.98 1.79
C PRO A 76 11.63 -16.26 2.95
N TYR A 77 10.34 -15.98 2.80
CA TYR A 77 9.50 -15.47 3.88
C TYR A 77 9.13 -16.64 4.80
N TRP A 78 9.65 -16.62 6.04
CA TRP A 78 9.43 -17.70 7.03
C TRP A 78 9.61 -19.13 6.44
N ASP A 79 10.72 -19.34 5.72
CA ASP A 79 11.06 -20.61 5.04
C ASP A 79 10.04 -21.06 3.96
N SER A 80 9.18 -20.18 3.50
CA SER A 80 8.21 -20.43 2.44
C SER A 80 8.90 -20.78 1.11
N LEU A 81 8.35 -21.75 0.38
CA LEU A 81 8.80 -22.11 -0.97
C LEU A 81 8.24 -21.18 -2.05
N THR A 82 7.14 -20.47 -1.76
CA THR A 82 6.40 -19.64 -2.72
C THR A 82 6.32 -18.17 -2.34
N GLU A 83 6.85 -17.79 -1.19
CA GLU A 83 6.90 -16.41 -0.76
C GLU A 83 8.33 -16.01 -0.39
N SER A 84 8.65 -14.75 -0.64
CA SER A 84 9.96 -14.18 -0.34
C SER A 84 9.83 -12.86 0.40
N SER A 85 10.90 -12.41 1.02
CA SER A 85 10.96 -11.08 1.64
C SER A 85 12.28 -10.41 1.34
N PHE A 86 12.23 -9.08 1.24
CA PHE A 86 13.42 -8.27 1.23
C PHE A 86 13.85 -7.95 2.66
N PHE A 87 15.15 -7.86 2.85
CA PHE A 87 15.77 -7.57 4.14
C PHE A 87 16.92 -6.59 3.96
N THR A 88 17.23 -5.83 5.01
CA THR A 88 18.46 -5.02 5.09
C THR A 88 18.75 -4.22 3.81
N ILE A 89 17.79 -3.39 3.37
CA ILE A 89 17.99 -2.52 2.20
C ILE A 89 18.42 -1.14 2.69
N PHE A 90 19.70 -0.82 2.50
CA PHE A 90 20.28 0.45 2.88
C PHE A 90 21.24 0.96 1.81
N LEU A 91 21.29 2.28 1.66
CA LEU A 91 22.23 2.99 0.80
C LEU A 91 22.85 4.14 1.58
N ASP A 92 24.14 4.35 1.40
CA ASP A 92 24.81 5.52 1.98
C ASP A 92 24.10 6.81 1.52
N PRO A 93 23.66 7.67 2.46
CA PRO A 93 22.91 8.88 2.16
C PRO A 93 23.59 9.82 1.15
N GLU A 94 24.92 9.80 1.06
CA GLU A 94 25.67 10.60 0.08
C GLU A 94 25.35 10.21 -1.37
N TYR A 95 24.82 9.02 -1.60
CA TYR A 95 24.42 8.52 -2.92
C TYR A 95 22.90 8.59 -3.16
N LYS A 96 22.16 9.28 -2.30
CA LYS A 96 20.73 9.49 -2.47
C LYS A 96 20.46 10.28 -3.76
N GLY A 97 19.44 9.89 -4.50
CA GLY A 97 19.07 10.54 -5.77
C GLY A 97 19.92 10.14 -6.99
N THR A 98 20.92 9.27 -6.84
CA THR A 98 21.80 8.82 -7.93
C THR A 98 21.23 7.64 -8.75
N GLY A 99 20.07 7.12 -8.37
CA GLY A 99 19.46 5.94 -8.99
C GLY A 99 19.96 4.58 -8.45
N LEU A 100 20.93 4.57 -7.51
CA LEU A 100 21.47 3.33 -6.97
C LEU A 100 20.45 2.54 -6.14
N GLY A 101 19.56 3.21 -5.41
CA GLY A 101 18.45 2.53 -4.71
C GLY A 101 17.58 1.75 -5.70
N ARG A 102 17.26 2.33 -6.88
CA ARG A 102 16.56 1.63 -7.96
C ARG A 102 17.31 0.38 -8.40
N LYS A 103 18.61 0.49 -8.64
CA LYS A 103 19.44 -0.64 -9.07
C LYS A 103 19.48 -1.77 -8.03
N ILE A 104 19.49 -1.43 -6.73
CA ILE A 104 19.37 -2.45 -5.67
C ILE A 104 18.07 -3.24 -5.82
N ILE A 105 16.93 -2.54 -5.93
CA ILE A 105 15.62 -3.21 -6.06
C ILE A 105 15.56 -4.04 -7.34
N GLU A 106 15.98 -3.51 -8.48
CA GLU A 106 16.03 -4.23 -9.76
C GLU A 106 16.91 -5.49 -9.67
N THR A 107 18.02 -5.44 -8.93
CA THR A 107 18.88 -6.61 -8.68
C THR A 107 18.15 -7.65 -7.84
N LEU A 108 17.49 -7.24 -6.78
CA LEU A 108 16.72 -8.15 -5.92
C LEU A 108 15.50 -8.73 -6.66
N GLU A 109 14.86 -7.96 -7.53
CA GLU A 109 13.75 -8.42 -8.38
C GLU A 109 14.20 -9.35 -9.53
N SER A 110 15.49 -9.39 -9.81
CA SER A 110 16.10 -10.34 -10.77
C SER A 110 16.61 -11.63 -10.12
N ASP A 111 16.58 -11.71 -8.78
CA ASP A 111 17.04 -12.87 -8.02
C ASP A 111 16.05 -14.04 -8.12
N GLU A 112 16.56 -15.28 -8.01
CA GLU A 112 15.74 -16.49 -8.07
C GLU A 112 14.64 -16.55 -6.99
N TYR A 113 14.91 -16.01 -5.78
CA TYR A 113 13.92 -15.92 -4.73
C TYR A 113 12.74 -15.01 -5.13
N TYR A 114 13.01 -13.92 -5.85
CA TYR A 114 11.94 -13.07 -6.36
C TYR A 114 11.21 -13.74 -7.52
N LEU A 115 11.95 -14.30 -8.49
CA LEU A 115 11.38 -14.88 -9.71
C LEU A 115 10.48 -16.08 -9.44
N ARG A 116 10.78 -16.86 -8.38
CA ARG A 116 9.96 -18.00 -7.96
C ARG A 116 8.75 -17.62 -7.13
N ALA A 117 8.75 -16.42 -6.52
CA ALA A 117 7.77 -16.03 -5.53
C ALA A 117 6.40 -15.72 -6.16
N ASP A 118 5.35 -16.17 -5.49
CA ASP A 118 3.99 -15.71 -5.73
C ASP A 118 3.73 -14.37 -5.03
N ARG A 119 4.40 -14.13 -3.88
CA ARG A 119 4.33 -12.92 -3.08
C ARG A 119 5.72 -12.54 -2.54
N VAL A 120 6.03 -11.25 -2.56
CA VAL A 120 7.24 -10.69 -1.93
C VAL A 120 6.83 -9.63 -0.93
N GLU A 121 7.26 -9.77 0.33
CA GLU A 121 7.02 -8.81 1.42
C GLU A 121 8.23 -7.89 1.65
N ILE A 122 7.97 -6.64 2.01
CA ILE A 122 8.99 -5.68 2.44
C ILE A 122 8.56 -5.04 3.77
N PRO A 123 9.37 -5.14 4.83
CA PRO A 123 9.22 -4.28 6.01
C PRO A 123 9.80 -2.90 5.68
N ALA A 124 8.92 -1.92 5.48
CA ALA A 124 9.30 -0.57 5.07
C ALA A 124 9.24 0.43 6.23
N SER A 125 10.28 1.26 6.39
CA SER A 125 10.19 2.45 7.23
C SER A 125 9.26 3.49 6.60
N ILE A 126 8.75 4.42 7.42
CA ILE A 126 7.87 5.52 6.97
C ILE A 126 8.47 6.23 5.74
N THR A 127 9.75 6.60 5.83
CA THR A 127 10.48 7.27 4.74
C THR A 127 10.66 6.45 3.47
N ALA A 128 10.63 5.11 3.57
CA ALA A 128 10.85 4.21 2.45
C ALA A 128 9.57 3.79 1.72
N VAL A 129 8.39 4.06 2.27
CA VAL A 129 7.11 3.66 1.68
C VAL A 129 6.96 4.16 0.24
N GLU A 130 7.13 5.46 0.01
CA GLU A 130 6.99 6.04 -1.33
C GLU A 130 8.03 5.49 -2.32
N PHE A 131 9.23 5.21 -1.85
CA PHE A 131 10.26 4.60 -2.68
C PHE A 131 9.83 3.21 -3.18
N TYR A 132 9.31 2.33 -2.30
CA TYR A 132 8.87 1.00 -2.71
C TYR A 132 7.61 1.02 -3.57
N ARG A 133 6.76 2.03 -3.42
CA ARG A 133 5.60 2.21 -4.29
C ARG A 133 5.96 2.38 -5.75
N HIS A 134 7.06 3.10 -6.05
CA HIS A 134 7.54 3.27 -7.42
C HIS A 134 7.93 1.94 -8.09
N PHE A 135 8.07 0.87 -7.31
CA PHE A 135 8.31 -0.50 -7.80
C PHE A 135 7.05 -1.37 -7.77
N GLY A 136 5.89 -0.81 -7.48
CA GLY A 136 4.62 -1.52 -7.48
C GLY A 136 4.32 -2.29 -6.18
N TYR A 137 5.04 -2.01 -5.08
CA TYR A 137 4.71 -2.57 -3.77
C TYR A 137 3.54 -1.79 -3.16
N GLY A 138 2.47 -2.51 -2.80
CA GLY A 138 1.34 -1.99 -2.03
C GLY A 138 1.42 -2.37 -0.56
N PHE A 139 0.56 -1.82 0.29
CA PHE A 139 0.46 -2.26 1.67
C PHE A 139 -0.12 -3.67 1.76
N LYS A 140 0.41 -4.46 2.70
CA LYS A 140 -0.08 -5.81 2.97
C LYS A 140 -1.54 -5.77 3.43
N LYS A 141 -2.39 -6.59 2.80
CA LYS A 141 -3.83 -6.67 3.05
C LYS A 141 -4.17 -7.61 4.24
N GLU A 142 -3.43 -7.57 5.33
CA GLU A 142 -3.83 -8.28 6.54
C GLU A 142 -4.73 -7.40 7.39
N LYS A 143 -5.95 -7.90 7.64
CA LYS A 143 -6.99 -7.35 8.55
C LYS A 143 -6.89 -5.83 8.75
N LEU A 144 -7.74 -5.13 8.06
CA LEU A 144 -8.03 -3.71 8.26
C LEU A 144 -7.79 -3.30 9.72
N GLY A 145 -6.74 -2.51 9.99
CA GLY A 145 -6.48 -1.95 11.30
C GLY A 145 -5.03 -1.88 11.77
N HIS A 146 -4.10 -2.68 11.25
CA HIS A 146 -2.70 -2.65 11.68
C HIS A 146 -1.72 -2.71 10.52
N ILE A 147 -1.56 -1.58 9.84
CA ILE A 147 -0.62 -1.40 8.73
C ILE A 147 0.78 -1.20 9.24
N VAL A 148 0.89 -0.65 10.44
CA VAL A 148 2.14 -0.37 11.12
C VAL A 148 2.25 -1.34 12.29
N ASP A 149 3.32 -2.12 12.35
CA ASP A 149 3.55 -2.98 13.49
C ASP A 149 3.95 -2.15 14.74
N LYS A 150 4.12 -2.81 15.88
CA LYS A 150 4.47 -2.15 17.15
C LYS A 150 5.78 -1.37 17.10
N GLU A 151 6.60 -1.61 16.07
CA GLU A 151 7.89 -0.98 15.84
C GLU A 151 7.80 0.21 14.87
N GLY A 152 6.60 0.54 14.38
CA GLY A 152 6.40 1.61 13.41
C GLY A 152 6.76 1.22 11.97
N ILE A 153 6.81 -0.09 11.65
CA ILE A 153 7.20 -0.62 10.35
C ILE A 153 5.96 -0.95 9.53
N TYR A 154 5.90 -0.43 8.30
CA TYR A 154 4.87 -0.77 7.33
C TYR A 154 5.17 -2.09 6.65
N ARG A 155 4.19 -2.97 6.57
CA ARG A 155 4.29 -4.20 5.79
C ARG A 155 3.78 -3.95 4.38
N MET A 156 4.66 -4.02 3.40
CA MET A 156 4.33 -3.87 1.98
C MET A 156 4.52 -5.17 1.24
N GLU A 157 3.76 -5.38 0.16
CA GLU A 157 3.83 -6.60 -0.63
C GLU A 157 3.66 -6.35 -2.12
N LYS A 158 4.19 -7.27 -2.93
CA LYS A 158 4.04 -7.32 -4.38
C LYS A 158 3.84 -8.77 -4.82
N PHE A 159 3.08 -8.97 -5.89
CA PHE A 159 2.75 -10.28 -6.45
C PHE A 159 3.38 -10.43 -7.85
N PRO A 160 4.65 -10.87 -7.96
CA PRO A 160 5.42 -10.85 -9.21
C PRO A 160 4.78 -11.57 -10.40
N LYS A 161 4.04 -12.66 -10.14
CA LYS A 161 3.40 -13.46 -11.19
C LYS A 161 2.09 -12.85 -11.69
N VAL A 162 1.36 -12.18 -10.82
CA VAL A 162 0.11 -11.48 -11.16
C VAL A 162 0.41 -10.25 -12.02
N ASP A 163 1.51 -9.57 -11.74
CA ASP A 163 1.92 -8.37 -12.47
C ASP A 163 2.32 -8.67 -13.94
N LYS A 164 2.83 -9.88 -14.23
CA LYS A 164 3.21 -10.28 -15.60
C LYS A 164 2.00 -10.51 -16.52
N ASP A 165 0.89 -11.00 -15.98
CA ASP A 165 -0.36 -11.21 -16.73
C ASP A 165 -1.20 -9.93 -16.87
N ASN A 166 -0.87 -8.89 -16.12
CA ASN A 166 -1.64 -7.64 -16.01
C ASN A 166 -1.01 -6.43 -16.72
N SER A 167 -0.13 -6.61 -17.68
CA SER A 167 0.51 -5.51 -18.44
C SER A 167 -0.48 -4.53 -19.13
N ASN A 168 -1.78 -4.81 -19.10
CA ASN A 168 -2.87 -3.95 -19.59
C ASN A 168 -3.81 -3.42 -18.49
N ARG A 169 -3.54 -3.65 -17.19
CA ARG A 169 -4.34 -3.05 -16.12
C ARG A 169 -3.75 -1.71 -15.72
N SER A 170 -4.57 -0.69 -15.65
CA SER A 170 -4.21 0.59 -15.02
C SER A 170 -3.68 0.31 -13.61
N GLN A 171 -2.36 0.50 -13.41
CA GLN A 171 -1.70 0.26 -12.12
C GLN A 171 -2.10 1.37 -11.16
N TYR A 172 -3.13 1.11 -10.35
CA TYR A 172 -3.44 1.93 -9.19
C TYR A 172 -3.02 1.18 -7.92
N ASN A 173 -2.75 1.91 -6.86
CA ASN A 173 -2.48 1.39 -5.53
C ASN A 173 -3.53 1.93 -4.55
N MET A 174 -3.84 1.16 -3.52
CA MET A 174 -4.59 1.65 -2.37
C MET A 174 -3.67 1.67 -1.15
N ARG A 175 -3.64 2.80 -0.46
CA ARG A 175 -2.98 2.92 0.84
C ARG A 175 -3.99 3.32 1.89
N PRO A 176 -3.81 2.89 3.14
CA PRO A 176 -4.64 3.39 4.22
C PRO A 176 -4.61 4.89 4.35
N TYR A 177 -5.73 5.43 4.74
CA TYR A 177 -5.78 6.79 5.22
C TYR A 177 -5.01 6.88 6.55
N ILE A 178 -4.07 7.81 6.63
CA ILE A 178 -3.37 8.14 7.87
C ILE A 178 -3.41 9.65 7.97
N ASP A 179 -4.05 10.14 9.02
CA ASP A 179 -4.06 11.57 9.32
C ASP A 179 -2.65 11.96 9.76
N ASN A 180 -1.98 12.80 8.99
CA ASN A 180 -0.66 13.30 9.33
C ASN A 180 -0.51 14.78 8.97
N GLU A 181 0.44 15.45 9.62
CA GLU A 181 0.70 16.88 9.46
C GLU A 181 1.30 17.28 8.09
N TYR A 182 1.72 16.31 7.27
CA TYR A 182 2.37 16.54 5.98
C TYR A 182 1.41 16.56 4.79
N HIS A 183 0.21 15.97 4.94
CA HIS A 183 -0.79 15.91 3.89
C HIS A 183 -2.19 16.13 4.47
N ASP A 184 -2.86 17.15 3.99
CA ASP A 184 -4.26 17.43 4.35
C ASP A 184 -5.20 16.49 3.60
N TYR A 185 -5.16 15.20 3.96
CA TYR A 185 -6.06 14.20 3.39
C TYR A 185 -7.52 14.45 3.76
N LYS A 186 -7.79 15.14 4.87
CA LYS A 186 -9.14 15.52 5.23
C LYS A 186 -9.73 16.43 4.18
N GLU A 187 -8.98 17.46 3.78
CA GLU A 187 -9.46 18.37 2.73
C GLU A 187 -9.55 17.66 1.37
N PHE A 188 -8.58 16.83 1.00
CA PHE A 188 -8.61 16.04 -0.23
C PHE A 188 -9.87 15.15 -0.31
N ILE A 189 -10.16 14.37 0.73
CA ILE A 189 -11.34 13.50 0.78
C ILE A 189 -12.63 14.33 0.81
N TYR A 190 -12.65 15.45 1.53
CA TYR A 190 -13.79 16.36 1.53
C TYR A 190 -14.12 16.85 0.12
N GLN A 191 -13.12 17.30 -0.63
CA GLN A 191 -13.33 17.76 -2.00
C GLN A 191 -13.77 16.63 -2.92
N LEU A 192 -13.23 15.42 -2.78
CA LEU A 192 -13.69 14.24 -3.51
C LEU A 192 -15.19 13.97 -3.25
N LYS A 193 -15.60 13.94 -1.98
CA LYS A 193 -17.00 13.71 -1.60
C LYS A 193 -17.90 14.83 -2.08
N LYS A 194 -17.46 16.08 -1.98
CA LYS A 194 -18.20 17.25 -2.49
C LYS A 194 -18.41 17.11 -4.02
N ASN A 195 -17.37 16.79 -4.77
CA ASN A 195 -17.48 16.62 -6.22
C ASN A 195 -18.40 15.45 -6.60
N ALA A 196 -18.36 14.34 -5.85
CA ALA A 196 -19.16 13.16 -6.12
C ALA A 196 -20.64 13.34 -5.74
N TYR A 197 -20.94 14.06 -4.65
CA TYR A 197 -22.26 14.01 -4.03
C TYR A 197 -23.02 15.33 -4.03
N LYS A 198 -22.37 16.50 -4.24
CA LYS A 198 -23.01 17.82 -4.15
C LYS A 198 -24.31 17.88 -4.97
N LYS A 199 -24.28 17.42 -6.22
CA LYS A 199 -25.43 17.40 -7.10
C LYS A 199 -26.63 16.66 -6.47
N TYR A 200 -26.38 15.47 -5.91
CA TYR A 200 -27.43 14.64 -5.32
C TYR A 200 -27.94 15.22 -4.00
N VAL A 201 -27.07 15.85 -3.23
CA VAL A 201 -27.46 16.57 -2.01
C VAL A 201 -28.35 17.75 -2.34
N GLU A 202 -28.00 18.54 -3.36
CA GLU A 202 -28.82 19.68 -3.80
C GLU A 202 -30.17 19.26 -4.39
N GLU A 203 -30.23 18.17 -5.12
CA GLU A 203 -31.47 17.61 -5.68
C GLU A 203 -32.42 17.08 -4.59
N ASN A 204 -31.92 16.56 -3.48
CA ASN A 204 -32.74 15.94 -2.42
C ASN A 204 -33.06 16.87 -1.24
N TRP A 205 -32.14 17.78 -0.91
CA TRP A 205 -32.26 18.62 0.33
C TRP A 205 -32.09 20.12 0.10
N GLY A 206 -31.87 20.55 -1.14
CA GLY A 206 -31.67 21.96 -1.47
C GLY A 206 -30.21 22.40 -1.44
N THR A 207 -29.98 23.70 -1.43
CA THR A 207 -28.65 24.28 -1.61
C THR A 207 -27.59 23.71 -0.67
N TRP A 208 -26.44 23.36 -1.24
CA TRP A 208 -25.27 22.90 -0.48
C TRP A 208 -24.80 23.96 0.51
N ASN A 209 -24.95 23.68 1.80
CA ASN A 209 -24.41 24.52 2.85
C ASN A 209 -23.02 24.03 3.27
N GLU A 210 -22.00 24.80 2.99
CA GLU A 210 -20.61 24.40 3.21
C GLU A 210 -20.30 24.11 4.68
N GLU A 211 -20.82 24.91 5.61
CA GLU A 211 -20.58 24.73 7.05
C GLU A 211 -21.22 23.45 7.59
N ASP A 212 -22.47 23.19 7.20
CA ASP A 212 -23.17 21.97 7.60
C ASP A 212 -22.49 20.72 7.01
N GLN A 213 -22.10 20.79 5.73
CA GLN A 213 -21.43 19.67 5.06
C GLN A 213 -20.05 19.38 5.66
N ARG A 214 -19.29 20.38 6.05
CA ARG A 214 -18.02 20.18 6.76
C ARG A 214 -18.23 19.54 8.12
N ARG A 215 -19.23 19.93 8.87
CA ARG A 215 -19.58 19.32 10.17
C ARG A 215 -19.97 17.85 10.00
N TYR A 216 -20.77 17.51 9.00
CA TYR A 216 -21.10 16.11 8.66
C TYR A 216 -19.86 15.33 8.26
N TYR A 217 -18.98 15.94 7.47
CA TYR A 217 -17.76 15.32 7.01
C TYR A 217 -16.78 15.03 8.16
N GLU A 218 -16.59 15.97 9.10
CA GLU A 218 -15.73 15.75 10.26
C GLU A 218 -16.19 14.55 11.11
N LYS A 219 -17.50 14.45 11.32
CA LYS A 219 -18.08 13.29 11.99
C LYS A 219 -17.86 12.01 11.18
N PHE A 220 -18.09 12.07 9.87
CA PHE A 220 -17.89 10.93 8.97
C PHE A 220 -16.43 10.43 9.02
N ILE A 221 -15.46 11.32 8.78
CA ILE A 221 -14.05 10.89 8.70
C ILE A 221 -13.54 10.34 10.04
N SER A 222 -14.00 10.88 11.17
CA SER A 222 -13.66 10.35 12.49
C SER A 222 -14.22 8.95 12.75
N THR A 223 -15.30 8.57 12.05
CA THR A 223 -15.93 7.25 12.19
C THR A 223 -15.27 6.21 11.27
N VAL A 224 -14.82 6.62 10.09
CA VAL A 224 -14.32 5.68 9.04
C VAL A 224 -12.80 5.74 8.85
N ALA A 225 -12.07 6.51 9.64
CA ALA A 225 -10.64 6.73 9.45
C ALA A 225 -9.84 5.42 9.41
N ASP A 226 -10.16 4.47 10.28
CA ASP A 226 -9.48 3.17 10.38
C ASP A 226 -9.80 2.24 9.19
N ASP A 227 -10.92 2.49 8.50
CA ASP A 227 -11.42 1.70 7.37
C ASP A 227 -11.36 2.47 6.05
N ALA A 228 -10.54 3.53 6.01
CA ALA A 228 -10.43 4.44 4.88
C ALA A 228 -9.11 4.24 4.12
N TRP A 229 -9.17 4.40 2.80
CA TRP A 229 -8.06 4.15 1.88
C TRP A 229 -7.96 5.27 0.85
N ILE A 230 -6.74 5.69 0.56
CA ILE A 230 -6.44 6.58 -0.56
C ILE A 230 -6.11 5.74 -1.79
N ILE A 231 -6.75 6.03 -2.90
CA ILE A 231 -6.47 5.42 -4.20
C ILE A 231 -5.42 6.28 -4.89
N GLN A 232 -4.34 5.66 -5.35
CA GLN A 232 -3.23 6.34 -6.01
C GLN A 232 -2.96 5.75 -7.39
N MET A 233 -2.48 6.60 -8.30
CA MET A 233 -2.01 6.19 -9.62
C MET A 233 -0.78 7.01 -9.99
N ASN A 234 0.31 6.34 -10.41
CA ASN A 234 1.57 6.99 -10.77
C ASN A 234 2.14 7.94 -9.70
N GLY A 235 1.89 7.65 -8.43
CA GLY A 235 2.33 8.48 -7.30
C GLY A 235 1.39 9.64 -6.95
N GLU A 236 0.30 9.86 -7.70
CA GLU A 236 -0.71 10.87 -7.41
C GLU A 236 -1.89 10.28 -6.64
N ASP A 237 -2.41 11.02 -5.67
CA ASP A 237 -3.64 10.68 -4.95
C ASP A 237 -4.83 11.02 -5.86
N ILE A 238 -5.53 9.99 -6.34
CA ILE A 238 -6.61 10.12 -7.33
C ILE A 238 -7.99 9.78 -6.78
N GLY A 239 -8.08 9.26 -5.58
CA GLY A 239 -9.37 8.85 -5.05
C GLY A 239 -9.32 8.39 -3.60
N PHE A 240 -10.49 8.01 -3.14
CA PHE A 240 -10.73 7.57 -1.77
C PHE A 240 -11.72 6.41 -1.79
N TYR A 241 -11.51 5.46 -0.90
CA TYR A 241 -12.39 4.34 -0.63
C TYR A 241 -12.51 4.13 0.87
N ASN A 242 -13.71 3.78 1.35
CA ASN A 242 -13.91 3.20 2.67
C ASN A 242 -14.93 2.06 2.62
N GLY A 243 -14.77 1.12 3.52
CA GLY A 243 -15.73 0.04 3.75
C GLY A 243 -15.49 -0.57 5.10
N LEU A 244 -16.48 -1.26 5.64
CA LEU A 244 -16.41 -1.83 6.99
C LEU A 244 -17.04 -3.23 7.05
N GLU A 245 -16.54 -4.05 7.94
CA GLU A 245 -17.16 -5.34 8.29
C GLU A 245 -18.30 -5.10 9.26
N LEU A 246 -19.48 -5.65 8.95
CA LEU A 246 -20.67 -5.54 9.78
C LEU A 246 -20.73 -6.64 10.84
N GLU A 247 -21.52 -6.44 11.88
CA GLU A 247 -21.66 -7.39 13.01
C GLU A 247 -22.12 -8.79 12.58
N ASP A 248 -22.85 -8.91 11.48
CA ASP A 248 -23.31 -10.18 10.92
C ASP A 248 -22.25 -10.88 10.04
N GLY A 249 -21.04 -10.29 9.94
CA GLY A 249 -19.94 -10.82 9.14
C GLY A 249 -20.04 -10.50 7.65
N SER A 250 -21.00 -9.68 7.23
CA SER A 250 -21.05 -9.12 5.88
C SER A 250 -20.13 -7.89 5.77
N TYR A 251 -19.87 -7.43 4.55
CA TYR A 251 -19.03 -6.28 4.28
C TYR A 251 -19.82 -5.15 3.60
N GLU A 252 -19.70 -3.92 4.07
CA GLU A 252 -20.33 -2.76 3.43
C GLU A 252 -19.28 -1.88 2.73
N ILE A 253 -19.49 -1.62 1.45
CA ILE A 253 -18.75 -0.62 0.68
C ILE A 253 -19.42 0.73 0.92
N GLY A 254 -18.75 1.62 1.68
CA GLY A 254 -19.29 2.92 2.03
C GLY A 254 -19.15 3.95 0.91
N ASN A 255 -17.95 4.23 0.47
CA ASN A 255 -17.68 5.20 -0.60
C ASN A 255 -16.54 4.72 -1.50
N ILE A 256 -16.67 5.03 -2.80
CA ILE A 256 -15.58 5.02 -3.77
C ILE A 256 -15.69 6.32 -4.55
N CYS A 257 -14.74 7.22 -4.36
CA CYS A 257 -14.68 8.50 -5.06
C CYS A 257 -13.35 8.61 -5.81
N ILE A 258 -13.40 9.02 -7.07
CA ILE A 258 -12.23 9.23 -7.92
C ILE A 258 -12.33 10.63 -8.52
N ILE A 259 -11.21 11.36 -8.59
CA ILE A 259 -11.17 12.69 -9.20
C ILE A 259 -11.62 12.64 -10.66
N PRO A 260 -12.26 13.70 -11.20
CA PRO A 260 -12.87 13.69 -12.54
C PRO A 260 -11.90 13.28 -13.65
N GLU A 261 -10.64 13.72 -13.58
CA GLU A 261 -9.59 13.46 -14.57
C GLU A 261 -9.25 11.98 -14.75
N TYR A 262 -9.56 11.16 -13.74
CA TYR A 262 -9.33 9.72 -13.74
C TYR A 262 -10.61 8.89 -13.86
N GLN A 263 -11.77 9.53 -13.92
CA GLN A 263 -13.04 8.85 -14.18
C GLN A 263 -13.15 8.36 -15.63
N GLY A 264 -14.04 7.40 -15.88
CA GLY A 264 -14.24 6.84 -17.23
C GLY A 264 -13.11 5.95 -17.76
N LYS A 265 -12.00 5.81 -17.01
CA LYS A 265 -10.83 4.99 -17.41
C LYS A 265 -10.87 3.56 -16.84
N GLY A 266 -11.97 3.14 -16.25
CA GLY A 266 -12.14 1.80 -15.69
C GLY A 266 -11.57 1.59 -14.30
N ILE A 267 -10.87 2.59 -13.70
CA ILE A 267 -10.22 2.49 -12.39
C ILE A 267 -11.22 2.12 -11.29
N GLY A 268 -12.34 2.85 -11.18
CA GLY A 268 -13.36 2.55 -10.16
C GLY A 268 -13.96 1.15 -10.29
N THR A 269 -14.11 0.67 -11.53
CA THR A 269 -14.55 -0.71 -11.79
C THR A 269 -13.53 -1.72 -11.32
N GLN A 270 -12.25 -1.44 -11.51
CA GLN A 270 -11.18 -2.34 -11.08
C GLN A 270 -11.05 -2.34 -9.55
N VAL A 271 -11.13 -1.16 -8.90
CA VAL A 271 -11.17 -1.03 -7.43
C VAL A 271 -12.31 -1.87 -6.85
N LEU A 272 -13.52 -1.76 -7.40
CA LEU A 272 -14.67 -2.57 -6.99
C LEU A 272 -14.40 -4.08 -7.14
N LYS A 273 -13.84 -4.52 -8.26
CA LYS A 273 -13.50 -5.94 -8.47
C LYS A 273 -12.49 -6.45 -7.47
N ASP A 274 -11.48 -5.67 -7.15
CA ASP A 274 -10.45 -6.06 -6.20
C ASP A 274 -11.00 -6.15 -4.77
N ILE A 275 -11.90 -5.21 -4.39
CA ILE A 275 -12.63 -5.28 -3.12
C ILE A 275 -13.52 -6.52 -3.06
N MET A 276 -14.26 -6.80 -4.14
CA MET A 276 -15.13 -7.97 -4.23
C MET A 276 -14.35 -9.29 -4.13
N GLU A 277 -13.19 -9.38 -4.76
CA GLU A 277 -12.31 -10.56 -4.65
C GLU A 277 -11.77 -10.72 -3.22
N LEU A 278 -11.39 -9.61 -2.58
CA LEU A 278 -10.92 -9.62 -1.19
C LEU A 278 -11.99 -10.14 -0.22
N HIS A 279 -13.25 -9.79 -0.47
CA HIS A 279 -14.41 -10.12 0.39
C HIS A 279 -15.33 -11.18 -0.22
N LYS A 280 -14.86 -12.01 -1.16
CA LYS A 280 -15.69 -12.99 -1.87
C LYS A 280 -16.38 -14.04 -0.97
N GLY A 281 -15.86 -14.25 0.26
CA GLY A 281 -16.46 -15.12 1.27
C GLY A 281 -17.55 -14.46 2.12
N GLN A 282 -17.84 -13.19 1.90
CA GLN A 282 -18.81 -12.39 2.64
C GLN A 282 -19.89 -11.87 1.69
N ASP A 283 -21.09 -11.66 2.21
CA ASP A 283 -22.09 -10.86 1.50
C ASP A 283 -21.62 -9.41 1.47
N ILE A 284 -21.65 -8.76 0.29
CA ILE A 284 -21.14 -7.39 0.11
C ILE A 284 -22.33 -6.47 -0.14
N HIS A 285 -22.47 -5.47 0.71
CA HIS A 285 -23.49 -4.42 0.60
C HIS A 285 -22.94 -3.15 -0.01
N ILE A 286 -23.77 -2.46 -0.78
CA ILE A 286 -23.48 -1.14 -1.33
C ILE A 286 -24.79 -0.35 -1.47
N GLN A 287 -24.71 0.99 -1.30
CA GLN A 287 -25.86 1.86 -1.57
C GLN A 287 -25.44 3.05 -2.43
N TYR A 288 -26.39 3.61 -3.16
CA TYR A 288 -26.16 4.77 -4.02
C TYR A 288 -27.43 5.62 -4.16
N PHE A 289 -27.26 6.92 -4.43
CA PHE A 289 -28.38 7.82 -4.66
C PHE A 289 -29.24 7.36 -5.84
N LYS A 290 -30.57 7.44 -5.69
CA LYS A 290 -31.53 7.01 -6.72
C LYS A 290 -31.31 7.68 -8.08
N GLN A 291 -30.81 8.92 -8.09
CA GLN A 291 -30.47 9.68 -9.29
C GLN A 291 -29.11 9.33 -9.90
N ASN A 292 -28.29 8.52 -9.21
CA ASN A 292 -26.96 8.18 -9.70
C ASN A 292 -27.02 6.97 -10.67
N PRO A 293 -26.55 7.11 -11.93
CA PRO A 293 -26.60 6.03 -12.90
C PRO A 293 -25.64 4.86 -12.61
N VAL A 294 -24.85 4.93 -11.52
CA VAL A 294 -23.84 3.92 -11.15
C VAL A 294 -24.44 2.54 -10.91
N GLY A 295 -25.74 2.44 -10.61
CA GLY A 295 -26.45 1.17 -10.40
C GLY A 295 -26.24 0.16 -11.53
N ILE A 296 -26.21 0.62 -12.81
CA ILE A 296 -25.93 -0.23 -13.96
C ILE A 296 -24.55 -0.89 -13.87
N LEU A 297 -23.56 -0.20 -13.31
CA LEU A 297 -22.23 -0.78 -13.08
C LEU A 297 -22.30 -1.87 -12.01
N TYR A 298 -23.03 -1.65 -10.92
CA TYR A 298 -23.16 -2.61 -9.84
C TYR A 298 -23.89 -3.88 -10.30
N GLU A 299 -24.97 -3.75 -11.07
CA GLU A 299 -25.66 -4.89 -11.69
C GLU A 299 -24.71 -5.72 -12.57
N ARG A 300 -23.92 -5.07 -13.42
CA ARG A 300 -22.92 -5.76 -14.27
C ARG A 300 -21.84 -6.48 -13.45
N LEU A 301 -21.56 -6.04 -12.23
CA LEU A 301 -20.63 -6.67 -11.31
C LEU A 301 -21.28 -7.76 -10.45
N GLY A 302 -22.59 -8.02 -10.65
CA GLY A 302 -23.32 -9.09 -9.99
C GLY A 302 -23.97 -8.69 -8.68
N PHE A 303 -24.08 -7.39 -8.39
CA PHE A 303 -24.94 -6.92 -7.30
C PHE A 303 -26.41 -7.03 -7.70
N GLN A 304 -27.25 -7.33 -6.72
CA GLN A 304 -28.69 -7.49 -6.86
C GLN A 304 -29.42 -6.49 -5.96
N PRO A 305 -30.61 -6.01 -6.32
CA PRO A 305 -31.41 -5.15 -5.45
C PRO A 305 -31.67 -5.82 -4.08
N ASN A 306 -31.48 -5.06 -3.01
CA ASN A 306 -31.63 -5.54 -1.62
C ASN A 306 -32.45 -4.57 -0.74
N GLY A 307 -33.12 -3.61 -1.33
CA GLY A 307 -33.96 -2.62 -0.64
C GLY A 307 -33.73 -1.20 -1.13
N GLU A 308 -34.42 -0.27 -0.49
CA GLU A 308 -34.28 1.14 -0.74
C GLU A 308 -34.63 1.98 0.48
N THR A 309 -34.13 3.21 0.51
CA THR A 309 -34.54 4.27 1.41
C THR A 309 -35.25 5.38 0.60
N ASP A 310 -35.62 6.47 1.23
CA ASP A 310 -36.19 7.61 0.50
C ASP A 310 -35.25 8.12 -0.60
N TYR A 311 -33.94 8.06 -0.38
CA TYR A 311 -32.93 8.66 -1.25
C TYR A 311 -31.97 7.68 -1.93
N HIS A 312 -31.87 6.43 -1.44
CA HIS A 312 -30.88 5.48 -1.91
C HIS A 312 -31.51 4.15 -2.34
N TYR A 313 -30.97 3.54 -3.39
CA TYR A 313 -31.08 2.11 -3.64
C TYR A 313 -30.00 1.37 -2.87
N GLN A 314 -30.37 0.20 -2.34
CA GLN A 314 -29.48 -0.71 -1.64
C GLN A 314 -29.30 -1.97 -2.48
N MET A 315 -28.08 -2.45 -2.58
CA MET A 315 -27.76 -3.65 -3.35
C MET A 315 -26.86 -4.57 -2.54
N ILE A 316 -26.95 -5.84 -2.84
CA ILE A 316 -26.15 -6.92 -2.25
C ILE A 316 -25.48 -7.75 -3.34
N LYS A 317 -24.21 -8.09 -3.13
CA LYS A 317 -23.55 -9.17 -3.86
C LYS A 317 -23.40 -10.34 -2.90
N PRO A 318 -24.12 -11.44 -3.12
CA PRO A 318 -24.03 -12.62 -2.27
C PRO A 318 -22.61 -13.21 -2.29
N LYS A 319 -22.19 -13.75 -1.15
CA LYS A 319 -20.93 -14.49 -1.04
C LYS A 319 -20.86 -15.68 -2.00
N GLU A 320 -19.68 -15.96 -2.48
CA GLU A 320 -19.45 -17.15 -3.29
C GLU A 320 -19.46 -18.41 -2.41
N VAL A 321 -20.42 -19.31 -2.70
CA VAL A 321 -20.46 -20.60 -2.00
C VAL A 321 -19.42 -21.52 -2.63
N VAL A 322 -18.30 -21.71 -1.94
CA VAL A 322 -17.32 -22.74 -2.34
C VAL A 322 -17.92 -24.13 -2.06
N LEU A 323 -18.50 -24.74 -3.08
CA LEU A 323 -18.86 -26.16 -3.00
C LEU A 323 -17.55 -26.96 -2.88
N ARG A 324 -17.22 -27.42 -1.68
CA ARG A 324 -16.15 -28.41 -1.48
C ARG A 324 -16.56 -29.68 -2.23
N LYS A 325 -15.84 -29.96 -3.32
CA LYS A 325 -15.91 -31.24 -4.03
C LYS A 325 -15.10 -32.30 -3.28
#